data_ea313d97ff0005c61d3ec73ec7592ed1
#
_entry.id   ea313d97ff0005c61d3ec73ec7592ed1
#
_cell.length_a   1.000
_cell.length_b   1.000
_cell.length_c   1.000
_cell.angle_alpha   90.00
_cell.angle_beta   90.00
_cell.angle_gamma   90.00
#
_symmetry.space_group_name_H-M   'P 1'
#
loop_
_entity.id
_entity.type
_entity.pdbx_description
1 polymer ?
#
loop_
_entity_poly.entity_id
_entity_poly.type
_entity_poly.pdbx_seq_one_letter_code
_entity_poly.pdbx_strand_id
1 'polypeptide(L)'
;MKKTLMAAVALMLLMMTAVALTGCGSDDDDNNTPKPDDTTPVAAVMDYSLTVGDDMLSLLNLTIEYYDADGKVQTEPLTQKSWKKSVRAKLPATLGVRLKMQLKDGADPASLAQFTAAYGYSYNGYAVSATDKVVGNVVNSGTDQTLAMQGDKVTTWLEHHTDGLVKFLYNFAANGQATSSNWQ
;
A
#
# COMPACT_ATOMS: atom_id res chain seq x y z
N MET A 1 21.17 -38.95 -11.61
CA MET A 1 20.01 -39.26 -10.73
C MET A 1 19.27 -37.97 -10.45
N LYS A 2 18.05 -37.89 -10.95
CA LYS A 2 17.13 -36.75 -10.82
C LYS A 2 16.56 -36.71 -9.40
N LYS A 3 16.49 -35.54 -8.78
CA LYS A 3 15.48 -35.26 -7.74
C LYS A 3 14.99 -33.80 -7.89
N THR A 4 13.86 -33.69 -8.54
CA THR A 4 12.95 -32.55 -8.54
C THR A 4 12.40 -32.33 -7.14
N LEU A 5 12.54 -31.13 -6.59
CA LEU A 5 11.83 -30.71 -5.39
C LEU A 5 10.75 -29.70 -5.80
N MET A 6 9.50 -30.17 -5.84
CA MET A 6 8.31 -29.33 -5.99
C MET A 6 8.06 -28.57 -4.68
N ALA A 7 8.08 -27.26 -4.74
CA ALA A 7 7.58 -26.41 -3.66
C ALA A 7 6.05 -26.30 -3.80
N ALA A 8 5.33 -26.80 -2.81
CA ALA A 8 3.89 -26.71 -2.71
C ALA A 8 3.47 -25.29 -2.32
N VAL A 9 2.71 -24.66 -3.19
CA VAL A 9 1.98 -23.41 -2.89
C VAL A 9 0.74 -23.82 -2.08
N ALA A 10 0.73 -23.50 -0.78
CA ALA A 10 -0.43 -23.68 0.07
C ALA A 10 -1.42 -22.54 -0.17
N LEU A 11 -2.44 -22.81 -0.95
CA LEU A 11 -3.60 -21.96 -1.15
C LEU A 11 -4.52 -22.14 0.06
N MET A 12 -4.54 -21.18 1.01
CA MET A 12 -5.56 -21.18 2.07
C MET A 12 -6.88 -20.65 1.51
N LEU A 13 -7.74 -21.57 1.11
CA LEU A 13 -9.16 -21.29 0.91
C LEU A 13 -9.83 -21.18 2.28
N LEU A 14 -10.27 -19.97 2.63
CA LEU A 14 -11.17 -19.76 3.77
C LEU A 14 -12.57 -20.21 3.33
N MET A 15 -13.01 -21.38 3.82
CA MET A 15 -14.39 -21.86 3.65
C MET A 15 -15.33 -21.03 4.53
N MET A 16 -16.19 -20.24 3.91
CA MET A 16 -17.36 -19.68 4.55
C MET A 16 -18.42 -20.78 4.70
N THR A 17 -18.63 -21.25 5.91
CA THR A 17 -19.79 -22.10 6.22
C THR A 17 -21.03 -21.21 6.34
N ALA A 18 -21.89 -21.29 5.32
CA ALA A 18 -23.24 -20.77 5.38
C ALA A 18 -24.10 -21.69 6.28
N VAL A 19 -24.47 -21.24 7.45
CA VAL A 19 -25.48 -21.87 8.28
C VAL A 19 -26.84 -21.34 7.84
N ALA A 20 -27.58 -22.11 7.07
CA ALA A 20 -28.99 -21.86 6.80
C ALA A 20 -29.83 -22.36 7.99
N LEU A 21 -30.29 -21.44 8.80
CA LEU A 21 -31.33 -21.70 9.82
C LEU A 21 -32.69 -21.34 9.19
N THR A 22 -33.40 -22.33 8.70
CA THR A 22 -34.84 -22.25 8.44
C THR A 22 -35.57 -22.36 9.77
N GLY A 23 -36.00 -21.22 10.29
CA GLY A 23 -36.90 -21.15 11.44
C GLY A 23 -38.13 -20.34 11.04
N CYS A 24 -39.22 -21.03 10.73
CA CYS A 24 -40.55 -20.44 10.70
C CYS A 24 -41.00 -20.18 12.14
N GLY A 25 -41.19 -18.94 12.50
CA GLY A 25 -41.77 -18.48 13.76
C GLY A 25 -42.29 -17.09 13.55
N SER A 26 -43.60 -16.96 13.40
CA SER A 26 -44.30 -15.70 13.47
C SER A 26 -44.33 -15.24 14.92
N ASP A 27 -43.62 -14.16 15.21
CA ASP A 27 -43.87 -13.26 16.30
C ASP A 27 -43.55 -11.85 15.86
N ASP A 28 -44.59 -10.99 15.89
CA ASP A 28 -44.51 -9.54 15.65
C ASP A 28 -43.74 -8.89 16.82
N ASP A 29 -42.42 -8.89 16.72
CA ASP A 29 -41.56 -7.99 17.49
C ASP A 29 -41.03 -6.94 16.53
N ASP A 30 -41.63 -5.74 16.59
CA ASP A 30 -41.17 -4.49 16.02
C ASP A 30 -39.78 -4.11 16.59
N ASN A 31 -38.78 -4.93 16.36
CA ASN A 31 -37.39 -4.59 16.61
C ASN A 31 -36.86 -3.82 15.40
N ASN A 32 -37.36 -2.60 15.25
CA ASN A 32 -36.95 -1.66 14.20
C ASN A 32 -35.56 -1.10 14.49
N THR A 33 -34.60 -2.00 14.68
CA THR A 33 -33.19 -1.61 14.67
C THR A 33 -32.86 -1.26 13.22
N PRO A 34 -32.51 0.00 12.91
CA PRO A 34 -32.19 0.38 11.52
C PRO A 34 -31.10 -0.54 11.00
N LYS A 35 -31.39 -1.27 9.90
CA LYS A 35 -30.36 -2.07 9.23
C LYS A 35 -29.23 -1.15 8.82
N PRO A 36 -27.95 -1.49 9.11
CA PRO A 36 -26.83 -0.67 8.71
C PRO A 36 -26.89 -0.36 7.20
N ASP A 37 -26.69 0.90 6.85
CA ASP A 37 -26.65 1.33 5.46
C ASP A 37 -25.39 0.79 4.77
N ASP A 38 -25.59 -0.11 3.81
CA ASP A 38 -24.52 -0.75 3.03
C ASP A 38 -24.08 0.09 1.82
N THR A 39 -24.70 1.24 1.58
CA THR A 39 -24.47 2.06 0.38
C THR A 39 -23.74 3.37 0.67
N THR A 40 -23.82 3.87 1.89
CA THR A 40 -23.18 5.13 2.28
C THR A 40 -21.74 4.91 2.68
N PRO A 41 -20.76 5.55 2.01
CA PRO A 41 -19.37 5.44 2.38
C PRO A 41 -19.10 6.17 3.72
N VAL A 42 -18.34 5.52 4.61
CA VAL A 42 -17.98 6.08 5.92
C VAL A 42 -16.47 6.14 6.14
N ALA A 43 -15.71 5.31 5.45
CA ALA A 43 -14.26 5.29 5.56
C ALA A 43 -13.60 5.01 4.20
N ALA A 44 -12.37 5.47 4.04
CA ALA A 44 -11.47 5.05 2.98
C ALA A 44 -10.46 4.04 3.53
N VAL A 45 -10.12 3.05 2.72
CA VAL A 45 -9.06 2.08 2.99
C VAL A 45 -8.02 2.18 1.88
N MET A 46 -6.75 2.10 2.23
CA MET A 46 -5.66 2.03 1.27
C MET A 46 -4.67 0.95 1.72
N ASP A 47 -4.51 -0.06 0.87
CA ASP A 47 -3.53 -1.12 1.05
C ASP A 47 -2.29 -0.79 0.22
N TYR A 48 -1.13 -0.80 0.86
CA TYR A 48 0.15 -0.48 0.25
C TYR A 48 1.07 -1.69 0.26
N SER A 49 1.88 -1.83 -0.79
CA SER A 49 3.02 -2.72 -0.82
C SER A 49 4.19 -2.03 -1.53
N LEU A 50 5.37 -2.08 -0.92
CA LEU A 50 6.63 -1.61 -1.49
C LEU A 50 7.66 -2.73 -1.44
N THR A 51 8.48 -2.83 -2.48
CA THR A 51 9.64 -3.73 -2.54
C THR A 51 10.87 -2.98 -3.02
N VAL A 52 12.05 -3.37 -2.52
CA VAL A 52 13.34 -2.79 -2.93
C VAL A 52 14.41 -3.87 -3.05
N GLY A 53 15.38 -3.65 -3.94
CA GLY A 53 16.51 -4.54 -4.17
C GLY A 53 17.63 -4.40 -3.13
N ASP A 54 18.55 -5.35 -3.15
CA ASP A 54 19.69 -5.40 -2.21
C ASP A 54 20.63 -4.22 -2.35
N ASP A 55 20.93 -3.78 -3.58
CA ASP A 55 21.83 -2.65 -3.81
C ASP A 55 21.25 -1.36 -3.17
N MET A 56 19.94 -1.14 -3.30
CA MET A 56 19.28 0.00 -2.67
C MET A 56 19.37 -0.06 -1.14
N LEU A 57 19.09 -1.24 -0.54
CA LEU A 57 19.21 -1.44 0.91
C LEU A 57 20.64 -1.31 1.41
N SER A 58 21.64 -1.71 0.62
CA SER A 58 23.04 -1.63 1.02
C SER A 58 23.58 -0.21 1.03
N LEU A 59 23.21 0.59 0.01
CA LEU A 59 23.79 1.91 -0.26
C LEU A 59 22.97 3.06 0.32
N LEU A 60 21.64 2.90 0.46
CA LEU A 60 20.72 3.99 0.77
C LEU A 60 20.05 3.82 2.13
N ASN A 61 19.82 4.95 2.79
CA ASN A 61 18.79 5.11 3.81
C ASN A 61 17.46 5.32 3.11
N LEU A 62 16.56 4.35 3.24
CA LEU A 62 15.24 4.37 2.63
C LEU A 62 14.20 4.70 3.71
N THR A 63 13.34 5.65 3.42
CA THR A 63 12.32 6.12 4.35
C THR A 63 10.97 6.16 3.66
N ILE A 64 9.99 5.51 4.28
CA ILE A 64 8.60 5.52 3.82
C ILE A 64 7.85 6.59 4.59
N GLU A 65 7.22 7.50 3.87
CA GLU A 65 6.26 8.44 4.43
C GLU A 65 4.86 8.07 3.93
N TYR A 66 3.88 8.01 4.83
CA TYR A 66 2.48 7.71 4.49
C TYR A 66 1.53 8.49 5.40
N TYR A 67 0.31 8.72 4.94
CA TYR A 67 -0.75 9.30 5.75
C TYR A 67 -1.42 8.23 6.59
N ASP A 68 -1.54 8.48 7.90
CA ASP A 68 -2.26 7.60 8.83
C ASP A 68 -3.77 7.85 8.83
N ALA A 69 -4.48 7.15 9.71
CA ALA A 69 -5.93 7.27 9.86
C ALA A 69 -6.43 8.65 10.31
N ASP A 70 -5.56 9.43 10.96
CA ASP A 70 -5.83 10.79 11.44
C ASP A 70 -5.41 11.87 10.43
N GLY A 71 -4.94 11.48 9.26
CA GLY A 71 -4.45 12.39 8.23
C GLY A 71 -3.08 13.01 8.54
N LYS A 72 -2.29 12.39 9.43
CA LYS A 72 -0.93 12.82 9.75
C LYS A 72 0.08 12.02 8.95
N VAL A 73 1.15 12.69 8.52
CA VAL A 73 2.27 11.99 7.88
C VAL A 73 3.05 11.22 8.93
N GLN A 74 3.15 9.92 8.72
CA GLN A 74 4.01 9.01 9.47
C GLN A 74 5.26 8.70 8.66
N THR A 75 6.35 8.40 9.37
CA THR A 75 7.65 8.12 8.78
C THR A 75 8.19 6.81 9.35
N GLU A 76 8.50 5.85 8.48
CA GLU A 76 9.06 4.56 8.85
C GLU A 76 10.34 4.27 8.04
N PRO A 77 11.44 3.79 8.66
CA PRO A 77 12.60 3.34 7.90
C PRO A 77 12.28 2.04 7.17
N LEU A 78 12.67 1.94 5.89
CA LEU A 78 12.60 0.70 5.12
C LEU A 78 13.94 -0.02 5.22
N THR A 79 14.05 -0.99 6.11
CA THR A 79 15.28 -1.77 6.38
C THR A 79 15.24 -3.19 5.82
N GLN A 80 14.11 -3.58 5.23
CA GLN A 80 13.86 -4.90 4.64
C GLN A 80 13.42 -4.77 3.19
N LYS A 81 13.54 -5.86 2.41
CA LYS A 81 13.17 -5.89 0.98
C LYS A 81 11.69 -5.60 0.69
N SER A 82 10.84 -5.71 1.68
CA SER A 82 9.41 -5.47 1.49
C SER A 82 8.78 -4.77 2.69
N TRP A 83 7.80 -3.93 2.40
CA TRP A 83 6.96 -3.27 3.39
C TRP A 83 5.51 -3.32 2.92
N LYS A 84 4.59 -3.60 3.84
CA LYS A 84 3.15 -3.60 3.57
C LYS A 84 2.44 -2.88 4.70
N LYS A 85 1.41 -2.13 4.33
CA LYS A 85 0.57 -1.37 5.27
C LYS A 85 -0.85 -1.29 4.75
N SER A 86 -1.82 -1.39 5.64
CA SER A 86 -3.20 -1.02 5.39
C SER A 86 -3.57 0.15 6.29
N VAL A 87 -4.17 1.18 5.74
CA VAL A 87 -4.67 2.34 6.48
C VAL A 87 -6.15 2.48 6.21
N ARG A 88 -6.94 2.59 7.29
CA ARG A 88 -8.36 2.90 7.25
C ARG A 88 -8.60 4.24 7.91
N ALA A 89 -9.12 5.22 7.17
CA ALA A 89 -9.39 6.56 7.63
C ALA A 89 -10.86 6.93 7.44
N LYS A 90 -11.42 7.69 8.39
CA LYS A 90 -12.79 8.21 8.28
C LYS A 90 -12.85 9.23 7.14
N LEU A 91 -13.92 9.18 6.35
CA LEU A 91 -14.14 10.15 5.27
C LEU A 91 -14.59 11.55 5.80
N PRO A 92 -14.12 12.64 5.13
CA PRO A 92 -13.17 12.66 4.02
C PRO A 92 -11.75 12.34 4.50
N ALA A 93 -10.92 11.76 3.63
CA ALA A 93 -9.57 11.30 3.99
C ALA A 93 -8.54 11.57 2.89
N THR A 94 -7.29 11.78 3.28
CA THR A 94 -6.14 11.81 2.39
C THR A 94 -5.26 10.62 2.69
N LEU A 95 -5.00 9.77 1.69
CA LEU A 95 -4.19 8.57 1.81
C LEU A 95 -3.17 8.52 0.69
N GLY A 96 -1.96 8.11 1.00
CA GLY A 96 -0.88 8.04 0.05
C GLY A 96 0.43 7.60 0.68
N VAL A 97 1.41 7.30 -0.16
CA VAL A 97 2.76 6.90 0.25
C VAL A 97 3.79 7.54 -0.66
N ARG A 98 4.98 7.80 -0.11
CA ARG A 98 6.19 8.09 -0.87
C ARG A 98 7.40 7.38 -0.26
N LEU A 99 8.32 6.96 -1.12
CA LEU A 99 9.61 6.37 -0.74
C LEU A 99 10.71 7.41 -0.95
N LYS A 100 11.25 7.93 0.13
CA LYS A 100 12.41 8.84 0.12
C LYS A 100 13.70 8.06 0.23
N MET A 101 14.76 8.61 -0.35
CA MET A 101 16.08 7.98 -0.43
C MET A 101 17.16 8.99 -0.12
N GLN A 102 18.18 8.53 0.59
CA GLN A 102 19.39 9.29 0.87
C GLN A 102 20.58 8.34 0.93
N LEU A 103 21.75 8.77 0.48
CA LEU A 103 22.97 7.98 0.68
C LEU A 103 23.22 7.75 2.18
N LYS A 104 23.69 6.56 2.52
CA LYS A 104 24.19 6.27 3.86
C LYS A 104 25.46 7.07 4.14
N ASP A 105 25.69 7.40 5.38
CA ASP A 105 26.90 8.07 5.82
C ASP A 105 28.14 7.24 5.44
N GLY A 106 29.09 7.89 4.78
CA GLY A 106 30.33 7.25 4.34
C GLY A 106 30.17 6.33 3.12
N ALA A 107 28.98 6.23 2.52
CA ALA A 107 28.80 5.47 1.28
C ALA A 107 29.50 6.19 0.11
N ASP A 108 30.26 5.42 -0.67
CA ASP A 108 30.91 5.88 -1.90
C ASP A 108 30.35 5.11 -3.09
N PRO A 109 29.26 5.58 -3.71
CA PRO A 109 28.68 4.94 -4.87
C PRO A 109 29.62 4.91 -6.08
N ALA A 110 30.56 5.87 -6.21
CA ALA A 110 31.48 5.90 -7.34
C ALA A 110 32.49 4.73 -7.33
N SER A 111 32.72 4.11 -6.18
CA SER A 111 33.52 2.90 -6.08
C SER A 111 32.86 1.63 -6.65
N LEU A 112 31.55 1.66 -6.89
CA LEU A 112 30.81 0.54 -7.44
C LEU A 112 30.95 0.49 -8.96
N ALA A 113 31.27 -0.68 -9.51
CA ALA A 113 31.24 -0.88 -10.97
C ALA A 113 29.83 -0.71 -11.54
N GLN A 114 28.82 -1.16 -10.78
CA GLN A 114 27.40 -1.09 -11.14
C GLN A 114 26.55 -0.98 -9.88
N PHE A 115 25.45 -0.23 -9.97
CA PHE A 115 24.38 -0.14 -9.00
C PHE A 115 23.05 -0.47 -9.68
N THR A 116 22.20 -1.24 -9.01
CA THR A 116 20.88 -1.60 -9.53
C THR A 116 19.78 -1.01 -8.64
N ALA A 117 19.11 0.03 -9.13
CA ALA A 117 17.90 0.53 -8.51
C ALA A 117 16.72 -0.38 -8.89
N ALA A 118 16.46 -1.40 -8.07
CA ALA A 118 15.32 -2.28 -8.22
C ALA A 118 14.26 -1.95 -7.16
N TYR A 119 13.05 -1.62 -7.59
CA TYR A 119 11.94 -1.31 -6.70
C TYR A 119 10.61 -1.66 -7.33
N GLY A 120 9.64 -1.98 -6.49
CA GLY A 120 8.27 -2.21 -6.90
C GLY A 120 7.29 -1.58 -5.92
N TYR A 121 6.11 -1.25 -6.42
CA TYR A 121 5.01 -0.82 -5.57
C TYR A 121 3.69 -1.35 -6.09
N SER A 122 2.75 -1.51 -5.19
CA SER A 122 1.34 -1.62 -5.52
C SER A 122 0.49 -0.96 -4.45
N TYR A 123 -0.67 -0.48 -4.84
CA TYR A 123 -1.68 0.00 -3.93
C TYR A 123 -3.08 -0.36 -4.43
N ASN A 124 -4.00 -0.48 -3.46
CA ASN A 124 -5.42 -0.66 -3.71
C ASN A 124 -6.19 0.20 -2.72
N GLY A 125 -6.89 1.22 -3.22
CA GLY A 125 -7.64 2.19 -2.43
C GLY A 125 -9.12 2.14 -2.76
N TYR A 126 -9.98 2.15 -1.73
CA TYR A 126 -11.43 2.08 -1.88
C TYR A 126 -12.15 2.69 -0.69
N ALA A 127 -13.38 3.12 -0.88
CA ALA A 127 -14.26 3.50 0.20
C ALA A 127 -15.12 2.33 0.66
N VAL A 128 -15.49 2.32 1.94
CA VAL A 128 -16.33 1.28 2.55
C VAL A 128 -17.49 1.89 3.32
N SER A 129 -18.60 1.12 3.37
CA SER A 129 -19.78 1.43 4.19
C SER A 129 -19.54 1.08 5.67
N ALA A 130 -20.56 1.31 6.51
CA ALA A 130 -20.54 0.93 7.92
C ALA A 130 -20.45 -0.59 8.15
N THR A 131 -20.78 -1.41 7.15
CA THR A 131 -20.69 -2.88 7.17
C THR A 131 -19.49 -3.41 6.39
N ASP A 132 -18.49 -2.57 6.12
CA ASP A 132 -17.26 -2.90 5.38
C ASP A 132 -17.45 -3.32 3.91
N LYS A 133 -18.63 -3.06 3.35
CA LYS A 133 -18.86 -3.27 1.92
C LYS A 133 -18.17 -2.17 1.11
N VAL A 134 -17.45 -2.57 0.07
CA VAL A 134 -16.82 -1.60 -0.85
C VAL A 134 -17.90 -0.80 -1.58
N VAL A 135 -17.79 0.52 -1.50
CA VAL A 135 -18.71 1.49 -2.11
C VAL A 135 -17.90 2.65 -2.72
N GLY A 136 -18.34 3.15 -3.85
CA GLY A 136 -17.63 4.24 -4.54
C GLY A 136 -16.50 3.74 -5.45
N ASN A 137 -15.54 4.61 -5.70
CA ASN A 137 -14.45 4.31 -6.62
C ASN A 137 -13.37 3.44 -5.99
N VAL A 138 -12.83 2.52 -6.80
CA VAL A 138 -11.60 1.81 -6.49
C VAL A 138 -10.46 2.43 -7.29
N VAL A 139 -9.36 2.74 -6.63
CA VAL A 139 -8.12 3.20 -7.26
C VAL A 139 -7.02 2.18 -6.99
N ASN A 140 -6.37 1.72 -8.05
CA ASN A 140 -5.27 0.77 -7.91
C ASN A 140 -4.20 1.03 -8.97
N SER A 141 -2.99 0.67 -8.65
CA SER A 141 -1.87 0.60 -9.59
C SER A 141 -0.76 -0.23 -8.97
N GLY A 142 0.16 -0.66 -9.81
CA GLY A 142 1.38 -1.33 -9.38
C GLY A 142 2.35 -1.43 -10.53
N THR A 143 3.64 -1.43 -10.20
CA THR A 143 4.73 -1.64 -11.15
C THR A 143 5.96 -2.14 -10.42
N ASP A 144 6.79 -2.87 -11.16
CA ASP A 144 8.16 -3.19 -10.80
C ASP A 144 9.11 -2.50 -11.77
N GLN A 145 10.16 -1.88 -11.25
CA GLN A 145 11.16 -1.16 -12.01
C GLN A 145 12.55 -1.68 -11.66
N THR A 146 13.39 -1.77 -12.67
CA THR A 146 14.81 -2.09 -12.50
C THR A 146 15.63 -1.21 -13.41
N LEU A 147 16.51 -0.41 -12.83
CA LEU A 147 17.42 0.48 -13.54
C LEU A 147 18.85 0.18 -13.08
N ALA A 148 19.66 -0.34 -14.01
CA ALA A 148 21.09 -0.52 -13.80
C ALA A 148 21.84 0.75 -14.24
N MET A 149 22.82 1.19 -13.43
CA MET A 149 23.67 2.34 -13.74
C MET A 149 25.07 2.14 -13.19
N GLN A 150 26.03 2.89 -13.72
CA GLN A 150 27.38 2.97 -13.14
C GLN A 150 27.30 3.69 -11.79
N GLY A 151 28.17 3.32 -10.87
CA GLY A 151 28.14 3.86 -9.51
C GLY A 151 28.30 5.38 -9.45
N ASP A 152 29.11 5.98 -10.35
CA ASP A 152 29.29 7.42 -10.45
C ASP A 152 28.03 8.21 -10.85
N LYS A 153 26.98 7.53 -11.37
CA LYS A 153 25.69 8.12 -11.73
C LYS A 153 24.66 8.12 -10.61
N VAL A 154 24.92 7.37 -9.52
CA VAL A 154 23.93 7.21 -8.42
C VAL A 154 23.60 8.54 -7.75
N THR A 155 24.59 9.38 -7.48
CA THR A 155 24.35 10.69 -6.85
C THR A 155 23.44 11.58 -7.70
N THR A 156 23.74 11.68 -8.99
CA THR A 156 22.89 12.44 -9.94
C THR A 156 21.49 11.86 -10.03
N TRP A 157 21.36 10.52 -10.03
CA TRP A 157 20.06 9.86 -10.02
C TRP A 157 19.26 10.20 -8.75
N LEU A 158 19.89 10.21 -7.57
CA LEU A 158 19.24 10.59 -6.32
C LEU A 158 18.79 12.06 -6.32
N GLU A 159 19.61 12.97 -6.87
CA GLU A 159 19.27 14.40 -7.01
C GLU A 159 18.00 14.64 -7.82
N HIS A 160 17.74 13.78 -8.82
CA HIS A 160 16.52 13.83 -9.63
C HIS A 160 15.30 13.20 -8.93
N HIS A 161 15.49 12.55 -7.78
CA HIS A 161 14.43 11.87 -7.02
C HIS A 161 14.31 12.37 -5.57
N THR A 162 14.67 13.62 -5.31
CA THR A 162 14.63 14.24 -3.97
C THR A 162 13.25 14.22 -3.32
N ASP A 163 12.19 14.30 -4.15
CA ASP A 163 10.79 14.23 -3.71
C ASP A 163 10.27 12.81 -3.44
N GLY A 164 11.09 11.82 -3.71
CA GLY A 164 10.76 10.41 -3.57
C GLY A 164 10.65 9.66 -4.90
N LEU A 165 11.02 8.38 -4.86
CA LEU A 165 11.05 7.47 -6.02
C LEU A 165 9.65 6.93 -6.35
N VAL A 166 8.92 6.48 -5.34
CA VAL A 166 7.52 6.09 -5.42
C VAL A 166 6.72 7.19 -4.74
N LYS A 167 5.74 7.75 -5.46
CA LYS A 167 5.00 8.88 -4.92
C LYS A 167 3.58 8.89 -5.48
N PHE A 168 2.58 8.70 -4.61
CA PHE A 168 1.18 8.87 -4.96
C PHE A 168 0.37 9.33 -3.74
N LEU A 169 -0.68 10.08 -4.01
CA LEU A 169 -1.60 10.65 -3.02
C LEU A 169 -3.00 10.69 -3.60
N TYR A 170 -3.99 10.29 -2.79
CA TYR A 170 -5.40 10.35 -3.13
C TYR A 170 -6.20 11.06 -2.05
N ASN A 171 -7.10 11.93 -2.48
CA ASN A 171 -8.12 12.53 -1.63
C ASN A 171 -9.44 11.79 -1.85
N PHE A 172 -9.96 11.20 -0.79
CA PHE A 172 -11.27 10.56 -0.75
C PHE A 172 -12.28 11.56 -0.17
N ALA A 173 -13.24 11.95 -0.98
CA ALA A 173 -14.32 12.83 -0.56
C ALA A 173 -15.33 12.12 0.35
N ALA A 174 -16.23 12.87 1.00
CA ALA A 174 -17.26 12.29 1.87
C ALA A 174 -18.21 11.32 1.16
N ASN A 175 -18.37 11.44 -0.15
CA ASN A 175 -19.16 10.52 -0.99
C ASN A 175 -18.37 9.29 -1.49
N GLY A 176 -17.16 9.07 -1.00
CA GLY A 176 -16.29 7.95 -1.39
C GLY A 176 -15.58 8.11 -2.74
N GLN A 177 -15.71 9.25 -3.42
CA GLN A 177 -14.98 9.52 -4.65
C GLN A 177 -13.50 9.82 -4.35
N ALA A 178 -12.62 9.17 -5.08
CA ALA A 178 -11.16 9.35 -4.95
C ALA A 178 -10.62 10.17 -6.14
N THR A 179 -9.78 11.15 -5.84
CA THR A 179 -9.04 11.96 -6.81
C THR A 179 -7.57 11.95 -6.51
N SER A 180 -6.73 11.80 -7.53
CA SER A 180 -5.28 11.90 -7.36
C SER A 180 -4.87 13.33 -6.99
N SER A 181 -3.82 13.45 -6.20
CA SER A 181 -3.27 14.72 -5.74
C SER A 181 -1.74 14.65 -5.71
N ASN A 182 -1.09 15.78 -5.47
CA ASN A 182 0.36 15.85 -5.30
C ASN A 182 0.71 15.94 -3.81
N TRP A 183 1.82 15.32 -3.42
CA TRP A 183 2.45 15.56 -2.13
C TRP A 183 2.86 17.03 -2.03
N GLN A 184 2.52 17.64 -0.90
CA GLN A 184 2.95 19.00 -0.56
C GLN A 184 4.26 18.99 0.21
#